data_011a0dd5fcbfb5be94a1729cc0d06bc9
#
_entry.id   011a0dd5fcbfb5be94a1729cc0d06bc9
#
_cell.length_a   1.000
_cell.length_b   1.000
_cell.length_c   1.000
_cell.angle_alpha   90.00
_cell.angle_beta   90.00
_cell.angle_gamma   90.00
#
_symmetry.space_group_name_H-M   'P 1'
#
loop_
_entity.id
_entity.type
_entity.pdbx_description
1 polymer ?
#
loop_
_entity_poly.entity_id
_entity_poly.type
_entity_poly.pdbx_seq_one_letter_code
_entity_poly.pdbx_strand_id
1 'polypeptide(L)'
;MQTDQFQLHADIEQDHWWFVARRRIMRHLIGQILPPAADALIIDVGCGTGGNIAGLTDGYPCVGIDTSAEAVALAERRFPQVQFVCGCAPQDLGPKMQQAKLVLLMDVLEHVPDDFAVLSALLAAARPGTHFLLTVPADNALWSEHDKSFGHYRRYDRQRLEMLWAGLPVMPRLVSYFNSRLYWPIRLIRERNRLRGGAAGRAGTDFWMPRPSVNRVLQSIFAGELHRLSGLLQGHCRRGYRRGASLVAVLRREAGDLPVRQKPPNLPADRGPS
;
A
#
# COMPACT_ATOMS: atom_id res chain seq x y z
N MET A 1 -6.64 12.71 4.45
CA MET A 1 -7.71 11.87 5.06
C MET A 1 -8.37 12.68 6.17
N GLN A 2 -9.70 12.58 6.38
CA GLN A 2 -10.40 13.27 7.47
C GLN A 2 -10.28 12.49 8.78
N THR A 3 -10.35 13.19 9.93
CA THR A 3 -10.21 12.60 11.29
C THR A 3 -11.11 11.39 11.52
N ASP A 4 -12.38 11.47 11.11
CA ASP A 4 -13.36 10.39 11.25
C ASP A 4 -12.96 9.11 10.50
N GLN A 5 -12.16 9.24 9.45
CA GLN A 5 -11.70 8.09 8.65
C GLN A 5 -10.56 7.32 9.36
N PHE A 6 -9.69 8.01 10.10
CA PHE A 6 -8.67 7.33 10.90
C PHE A 6 -9.30 6.51 12.02
N GLN A 7 -10.33 7.07 12.70
CA GLN A 7 -11.05 6.33 13.73
C GLN A 7 -11.79 5.13 13.12
N LEU A 8 -12.48 5.30 12.00
CA LEU A 8 -13.14 4.20 11.29
C LEU A 8 -12.16 3.08 10.91
N HIS A 9 -10.97 3.45 10.38
CA HIS A 9 -9.93 2.48 10.07
C HIS A 9 -9.48 1.72 11.31
N ALA A 10 -9.17 2.45 12.40
CA ALA A 10 -8.75 1.86 13.66
C ALA A 10 -9.77 0.86 14.22
N ASP A 11 -11.06 1.15 14.06
CA ASP A 11 -12.16 0.33 14.57
C ASP A 11 -12.34 -0.98 13.78
N ILE A 12 -12.07 -0.95 12.45
CA ILE A 12 -12.40 -2.10 11.60
C ILE A 12 -11.18 -2.89 11.12
N GLU A 13 -9.98 -2.29 11.12
CA GLU A 13 -8.80 -2.91 10.49
C GLU A 13 -8.36 -4.22 11.16
N GLN A 14 -8.75 -4.44 12.42
CA GLN A 14 -8.39 -5.68 13.12
C GLN A 14 -9.20 -6.88 12.63
N ASP A 15 -10.47 -6.66 12.26
CA ASP A 15 -11.42 -7.73 12.01
C ASP A 15 -11.92 -7.81 10.56
N HIS A 16 -11.91 -6.69 9.83
CA HIS A 16 -12.46 -6.65 8.49
C HIS A 16 -11.63 -7.49 7.51
N TRP A 17 -12.31 -8.32 6.73
CA TRP A 17 -11.73 -9.32 5.82
C TRP A 17 -10.60 -8.79 4.92
N TRP A 18 -10.76 -7.54 4.42
CA TRP A 18 -9.81 -6.96 3.49
C TRP A 18 -8.46 -6.63 4.18
N PHE A 19 -8.52 -5.97 5.35
CA PHE A 19 -7.32 -5.63 6.10
C PHE A 19 -6.58 -6.87 6.60
N VAL A 20 -7.33 -7.84 7.16
CA VAL A 20 -6.74 -9.07 7.73
C VAL A 20 -6.07 -9.91 6.63
N ALA A 21 -6.77 -10.14 5.51
CA ALA A 21 -6.21 -10.89 4.38
C ALA A 21 -5.00 -10.18 3.76
N ARG A 22 -5.09 -8.84 3.57
CA ARG A 22 -4.00 -8.03 3.04
C ARG A 22 -2.76 -8.11 3.93
N ARG A 23 -2.88 -7.88 5.25
CA ARG A 23 -1.76 -8.01 6.19
C ARG A 23 -1.12 -9.40 6.14
N ARG A 24 -1.94 -10.46 6.06
CA ARG A 24 -1.43 -11.83 5.92
C ARG A 24 -0.59 -12.01 4.65
N ILE A 25 -1.07 -11.50 3.51
CA ILE A 25 -0.34 -11.56 2.24
C ILE A 25 0.96 -10.77 2.35
N MET A 26 0.91 -9.51 2.82
CA MET A 26 2.08 -8.63 2.91
C MET A 26 3.13 -9.19 3.87
N ARG A 27 2.74 -9.64 5.08
CA ARG A 27 3.65 -10.27 6.04
C ARG A 27 4.39 -11.48 5.42
N HIS A 28 3.69 -12.30 4.66
CA HIS A 28 4.30 -13.44 3.99
C HIS A 28 5.30 -13.02 2.91
N LEU A 29 4.94 -12.06 2.05
CA LEU A 29 5.85 -11.53 1.03
C LEU A 29 7.07 -10.87 1.67
N ILE A 30 6.88 -10.10 2.75
CA ILE A 30 7.98 -9.47 3.51
C ILE A 30 8.95 -10.53 4.03
N GLY A 31 8.47 -11.59 4.65
CA GLY A 31 9.33 -12.68 5.16
C GLY A 31 10.13 -13.41 4.07
N GLN A 32 9.66 -13.37 2.81
CA GLN A 32 10.39 -13.95 1.68
C GLN A 32 11.49 -13.03 1.11
N ILE A 33 11.32 -11.72 1.21
CA ILE A 33 12.30 -10.74 0.70
C ILE A 33 13.30 -10.30 1.77
N LEU A 34 12.89 -10.35 3.03
CA LEU A 34 13.67 -9.91 4.18
C LEU A 34 13.44 -10.88 5.33
N PRO A 35 14.35 -11.85 5.56
CA PRO A 35 14.27 -12.70 6.74
C PRO A 35 14.31 -11.88 8.04
N PRO A 36 13.57 -12.28 9.09
CA PRO A 36 13.59 -11.60 10.38
C PRO A 36 15.02 -11.53 10.96
N ALA A 37 15.42 -10.32 11.36
CA ALA A 37 16.72 -10.06 11.99
C ALA A 37 16.68 -8.74 12.78
N ALA A 38 17.50 -8.63 13.80
CA ALA A 38 17.57 -7.44 14.68
C ALA A 38 18.02 -6.16 13.95
N ASP A 39 18.73 -6.28 12.83
CA ASP A 39 19.17 -5.15 11.98
C ASP A 39 18.28 -4.94 10.75
N ALA A 40 17.22 -5.72 10.61
CA ALA A 40 16.29 -5.67 9.47
C ALA A 40 15.23 -4.57 9.66
N LEU A 41 15.65 -3.31 9.76
CA LEU A 41 14.74 -2.17 9.94
C LEU A 41 13.74 -2.06 8.79
N ILE A 42 12.45 -2.01 9.17
CA ILE A 42 11.33 -1.73 8.26
C ILE A 42 10.79 -0.33 8.56
N ILE A 43 10.61 0.46 7.51
CA ILE A 43 9.96 1.78 7.59
C ILE A 43 8.63 1.72 6.84
N ASP A 44 7.55 2.15 7.49
CA ASP A 44 6.22 2.30 6.88
C ASP A 44 5.93 3.78 6.64
N VAL A 45 5.99 4.19 5.38
CA VAL A 45 5.73 5.58 4.96
C VAL A 45 4.24 5.73 4.69
N GLY A 46 3.61 6.73 5.30
CA GLY A 46 2.16 6.88 5.33
C GLY A 46 1.51 5.80 6.21
N CYS A 47 2.05 5.58 7.41
CA CYS A 47 1.66 4.47 8.27
C CYS A 47 0.24 4.58 8.83
N GLY A 48 -0.40 5.76 8.72
CA GLY A 48 -1.75 6.00 9.20
C GLY A 48 -1.93 5.61 10.67
N THR A 49 -2.88 4.74 10.93
CA THR A 49 -3.22 4.24 12.28
C THR A 49 -2.28 3.16 12.83
N GLY A 50 -1.20 2.83 12.11
CA GLY A 50 -0.13 1.91 12.56
C GLY A 50 -0.43 0.42 12.43
N GLY A 51 -1.64 0.02 12.00
CA GLY A 51 -2.05 -1.37 12.03
C GLY A 51 -1.28 -2.31 11.09
N ASN A 52 -0.69 -1.80 10.02
CA ASN A 52 0.13 -2.59 9.10
C ASN A 52 1.51 -2.89 9.72
N ILE A 53 2.21 -1.84 10.17
CA ILE A 53 3.58 -1.95 10.68
C ILE A 53 3.63 -2.69 12.02
N ALA A 54 2.64 -2.49 12.89
CA ALA A 54 2.56 -3.16 14.19
C ALA A 54 2.51 -4.70 14.07
N GLY A 55 1.93 -5.23 13.00
CA GLY A 55 1.90 -6.66 12.72
C GLY A 55 3.25 -7.27 12.36
N LEU A 56 4.34 -6.47 12.27
CA LEU A 56 5.68 -6.92 11.89
C LEU A 56 6.67 -6.90 13.06
N THR A 57 6.32 -6.32 14.20
CA THR A 57 7.22 -6.09 15.34
C THR A 57 7.77 -7.35 15.98
N ASP A 58 7.10 -8.50 15.82
CA ASP A 58 7.58 -9.78 16.34
C ASP A 58 8.90 -10.27 15.68
N GLY A 59 9.22 -9.72 14.52
CA GLY A 59 10.41 -10.17 13.74
C GLY A 59 11.32 -9.04 13.27
N TYR A 60 10.90 -7.78 13.41
CA TYR A 60 11.61 -6.65 12.81
C TYR A 60 11.59 -5.42 13.71
N PRO A 61 12.69 -4.65 13.80
CA PRO A 61 12.62 -3.25 14.22
C PRO A 61 11.78 -2.44 13.21
N CYS A 62 10.82 -1.67 13.74
CA CYS A 62 9.81 -1.00 12.94
C CYS A 62 9.73 0.49 13.26
N VAL A 63 9.61 1.32 12.21
CA VAL A 63 9.36 2.76 12.32
C VAL A 63 8.22 3.12 11.37
N GLY A 64 7.16 3.75 11.91
CA GLY A 64 6.09 4.36 11.10
C GLY A 64 6.31 5.86 10.95
N ILE A 65 5.99 6.41 9.79
CA ILE A 65 5.97 7.87 9.58
C ILE A 65 4.70 8.27 8.84
N ASP A 66 4.04 9.31 9.31
CA ASP A 66 2.87 9.90 8.65
C ASP A 66 2.87 11.42 8.82
N THR A 67 2.32 12.14 7.86
CA THR A 67 2.18 13.60 7.91
C THR A 67 1.05 14.07 8.82
N SER A 68 0.11 13.20 9.17
CA SER A 68 -1.02 13.49 10.05
C SER A 68 -0.64 13.28 11.51
N ALA A 69 -0.57 14.37 12.27
CA ALA A 69 -0.34 14.30 13.72
C ALA A 69 -1.43 13.48 14.44
N GLU A 70 -2.67 13.53 13.96
CA GLU A 70 -3.80 12.77 14.53
C GLU A 70 -3.64 11.26 14.31
N ALA A 71 -3.22 10.87 13.10
CA ALA A 71 -2.94 9.48 12.77
C ALA A 71 -1.80 8.93 13.64
N VAL A 72 -0.70 9.69 13.74
CA VAL A 72 0.46 9.34 14.57
C VAL A 72 0.08 9.21 16.03
N ALA A 73 -0.63 10.19 16.60
CA ALA A 73 -1.08 10.12 18.01
C ALA A 73 -2.00 8.92 18.28
N LEU A 74 -2.83 8.52 17.29
CA LEU A 74 -3.66 7.33 17.39
C LEU A 74 -2.81 6.06 17.30
N ALA A 75 -1.85 6.01 16.39
CA ALA A 75 -0.94 4.88 16.23
C ALA A 75 -0.09 4.64 17.48
N GLU A 76 0.47 5.68 18.09
CA GLU A 76 1.25 5.61 19.34
C GLU A 76 0.43 5.04 20.52
N ARG A 77 -0.82 5.48 20.66
CA ARG A 77 -1.71 4.94 21.72
C ARG A 77 -2.04 3.46 21.51
N ARG A 78 -2.19 3.03 20.26
CA ARG A 78 -2.57 1.66 19.92
C ARG A 78 -1.39 0.69 19.94
N PHE A 79 -0.22 1.17 19.58
CA PHE A 79 0.98 0.35 19.36
C PHE A 79 2.23 1.00 19.99
N PRO A 80 2.28 1.12 21.33
CA PRO A 80 3.37 1.80 22.03
C PRO A 80 4.76 1.14 21.85
N GLN A 81 4.80 -0.09 21.32
CA GLN A 81 6.04 -0.81 21.00
C GLN A 81 6.65 -0.38 19.66
N VAL A 82 5.93 0.40 18.83
CA VAL A 82 6.42 0.90 17.55
C VAL A 82 6.85 2.35 17.71
N GLN A 83 7.97 2.72 17.10
CA GLN A 83 8.34 4.12 17.00
C GLN A 83 7.55 4.78 15.86
N PHE A 84 6.83 5.85 16.16
CA PHE A 84 6.15 6.67 15.15
C PHE A 84 6.78 8.05 15.06
N VAL A 85 6.72 8.65 13.86
CA VAL A 85 7.25 9.97 13.54
C VAL A 85 6.15 10.76 12.83
N CYS A 86 5.83 11.95 13.31
CA CYS A 86 4.99 12.88 12.57
C CYS A 86 5.86 13.73 11.66
N GLY A 87 5.72 13.57 10.33
CA GLY A 87 6.57 14.29 9.38
C GLY A 87 6.52 13.71 7.97
N CYS A 88 7.39 14.23 7.11
CA CYS A 88 7.55 13.84 5.72
C CYS A 88 8.77 12.92 5.52
N ALA A 89 8.57 11.78 4.87
CA ALA A 89 9.67 10.93 4.43
C ALA A 89 10.22 11.42 3.07
N PRO A 90 11.54 11.33 2.83
CA PRO A 90 12.57 10.81 3.75
C PRO A 90 13.13 11.82 4.76
N GLN A 91 12.78 13.12 4.67
CA GLN A 91 13.43 14.23 5.35
C GLN A 91 13.44 14.05 6.88
N ASP A 92 12.29 13.74 7.47
CA ASP A 92 12.12 13.64 8.91
C ASP A 92 12.53 12.29 9.50
N LEU A 93 12.96 11.35 8.66
CA LEU A 93 13.54 10.06 9.09
C LEU A 93 15.04 10.14 9.37
N GLY A 94 15.73 11.15 8.88
CA GLY A 94 17.16 11.31 9.05
C GLY A 94 17.95 10.04 8.62
N PRO A 95 18.92 9.58 9.43
CA PRO A 95 19.76 8.44 9.08
C PRO A 95 19.02 7.10 9.02
N LYS A 96 17.81 7.00 9.60
CA LYS A 96 17.02 5.76 9.57
C LYS A 96 16.70 5.32 8.15
N MET A 97 16.46 6.27 7.24
CA MET A 97 16.18 5.93 5.85
C MET A 97 17.32 5.15 5.18
N GLN A 98 18.57 5.49 5.52
CA GLN A 98 19.76 4.75 5.04
C GLN A 98 19.95 3.40 5.74
N GLN A 99 19.39 3.20 6.93
CA GLN A 99 19.46 1.94 7.67
C GLN A 99 18.37 0.97 7.25
N ALA A 100 17.29 1.46 6.62
CA ALA A 100 16.16 0.65 6.20
C ALA A 100 16.58 -0.48 5.25
N LYS A 101 16.10 -1.69 5.55
CA LYS A 101 16.19 -2.84 4.64
C LYS A 101 14.94 -2.99 3.78
N LEU A 102 13.81 -2.48 4.28
CA LEU A 102 12.53 -2.46 3.59
C LEU A 102 11.78 -1.16 3.88
N VAL A 103 11.24 -0.57 2.83
CA VAL A 103 10.34 0.58 2.90
C VAL A 103 8.98 0.15 2.37
N LEU A 104 7.94 0.37 3.17
CA LEU A 104 6.55 0.11 2.80
C LEU A 104 5.90 1.42 2.37
N LEU A 105 5.13 1.37 1.28
CA LEU A 105 4.19 2.41 0.85
C LEU A 105 2.85 1.71 0.53
N MET A 106 2.02 1.55 1.56
CA MET A 106 0.80 0.78 1.45
C MET A 106 -0.43 1.68 1.33
N ASP A 107 -0.87 1.92 0.07
CA ASP A 107 -1.93 2.86 -0.30
C ASP A 107 -1.58 4.30 0.10
N VAL A 108 -0.45 4.80 -0.40
CA VAL A 108 0.10 6.13 -0.14
C VAL A 108 0.16 6.96 -1.42
N LEU A 109 0.62 6.38 -2.52
CA LEU A 109 0.95 7.11 -3.75
C LEU A 109 -0.28 7.73 -4.43
N GLU A 110 -1.46 7.16 -4.22
CA GLU A 110 -2.73 7.73 -4.68
C GLU A 110 -3.14 9.01 -3.96
N HIS A 111 -2.60 9.25 -2.75
CA HIS A 111 -2.91 10.41 -1.91
C HIS A 111 -1.98 11.61 -2.15
N VAL A 112 -0.94 11.45 -2.96
CA VAL A 112 0.03 12.52 -3.21
C VAL A 112 -0.12 13.09 -4.62
N PRO A 113 -0.01 14.42 -4.80
CA PRO A 113 -0.13 15.03 -6.13
C PRO A 113 0.96 14.54 -7.09
N ASP A 114 2.19 14.41 -6.62
CA ASP A 114 3.35 13.93 -7.39
C ASP A 114 3.91 12.63 -6.79
N ASP A 115 3.30 11.51 -7.20
CA ASP A 115 3.69 10.15 -6.81
C ASP A 115 5.09 9.77 -7.29
N PHE A 116 5.51 10.33 -8.43
CA PHE A 116 6.86 10.13 -8.97
C PHE A 116 7.92 10.81 -8.10
N ALA A 117 7.71 12.07 -7.70
CA ALA A 117 8.64 12.79 -6.84
C ALA A 117 8.82 12.10 -5.48
N VAL A 118 7.73 11.64 -4.88
CA VAL A 118 7.77 10.94 -3.58
C VAL A 118 8.58 9.64 -3.70
N LEU A 119 8.27 8.78 -4.67
CA LEU A 119 8.99 7.51 -4.84
C LEU A 119 10.47 7.75 -5.18
N SER A 120 10.76 8.72 -6.05
CA SER A 120 12.14 9.07 -6.43
C SER A 120 12.96 9.58 -5.24
N ALA A 121 12.38 10.43 -4.39
CA ALA A 121 13.04 10.95 -3.18
C ALA A 121 13.36 9.82 -2.18
N LEU A 122 12.43 8.89 -1.98
CA LEU A 122 12.63 7.73 -1.11
C LEU A 122 13.71 6.79 -1.64
N LEU A 123 13.69 6.52 -2.96
CA LEU A 123 14.73 5.71 -3.62
C LEU A 123 16.11 6.38 -3.54
N ALA A 124 16.16 7.71 -3.65
CA ALA A 124 17.42 8.49 -3.54
C ALA A 124 18.02 8.41 -2.13
N ALA A 125 17.18 8.45 -1.11
CA ALA A 125 17.61 8.39 0.29
C ALA A 125 17.95 6.98 0.77
N ALA A 126 17.48 5.95 0.08
CA ALA A 126 17.73 4.56 0.45
C ALA A 126 19.06 4.05 -0.09
N ARG A 127 19.67 3.10 0.63
CA ARG A 127 20.89 2.41 0.16
C ARG A 127 20.58 1.41 -0.95
N PRO A 128 21.56 1.11 -1.84
CA PRO A 128 21.47 -0.07 -2.69
C PRO A 128 21.23 -1.33 -1.86
N GLY A 129 20.35 -2.20 -2.36
CA GLY A 129 19.90 -3.40 -1.66
C GLY A 129 18.61 -3.23 -0.85
N THR A 130 18.21 -1.98 -0.52
CA THR A 130 16.91 -1.73 0.15
C THR A 130 15.74 -2.18 -0.75
N HIS A 131 14.80 -2.90 -0.14
CA HIS A 131 13.56 -3.28 -0.80
C HIS A 131 12.47 -2.23 -0.59
N PHE A 132 11.56 -2.15 -1.54
CA PHE A 132 10.35 -1.33 -1.47
C PHE A 132 9.15 -2.21 -1.75
N LEU A 133 8.15 -2.19 -0.88
CA LEU A 133 6.88 -2.86 -1.09
C LEU A 133 5.80 -1.81 -1.23
N LEU A 134 5.20 -1.75 -2.41
CA LEU A 134 4.17 -0.77 -2.77
C LEU A 134 2.83 -1.48 -2.91
N THR A 135 1.76 -0.89 -2.40
CA THR A 135 0.39 -1.22 -2.82
C THR A 135 -0.34 0.04 -3.21
N VAL A 136 -1.18 -0.06 -4.22
CA VAL A 136 -2.01 1.06 -4.71
C VAL A 136 -3.37 0.54 -5.19
N PRO A 137 -4.44 1.35 -5.13
CA PRO A 137 -5.72 1.02 -5.72
C PRO A 137 -5.59 0.92 -7.23
N ALA A 138 -6.21 -0.12 -7.81
CA ALA A 138 -6.13 -0.38 -9.23
C ALA A 138 -7.46 -0.20 -9.94
N ASP A 139 -7.37 -0.03 -11.27
CA ASP A 139 -8.47 0.04 -12.22
C ASP A 139 -9.40 1.25 -12.03
N ASN A 140 -9.30 2.21 -12.95
CA ASN A 140 -10.16 3.41 -12.96
C ASN A 140 -11.66 3.08 -13.10
N ALA A 141 -12.02 1.92 -13.64
CA ALA A 141 -13.41 1.48 -13.68
C ALA A 141 -14.00 1.21 -12.27
N LEU A 142 -13.13 1.07 -11.24
CA LEU A 142 -13.52 0.95 -9.85
C LEU A 142 -13.58 2.29 -9.10
N TRP A 143 -13.33 3.42 -9.77
CA TRP A 143 -13.43 4.74 -9.14
C TRP A 143 -14.83 4.97 -8.57
N SER A 144 -14.92 5.42 -7.31
CA SER A 144 -16.19 5.59 -6.59
C SER A 144 -16.13 6.73 -5.58
N GLU A 145 -17.22 6.97 -4.87
CA GLU A 145 -17.26 7.93 -3.76
C GLU A 145 -16.25 7.58 -2.65
N HIS A 146 -15.89 6.32 -2.51
CA HIS A 146 -14.82 5.88 -1.63
C HIS A 146 -13.48 6.58 -1.95
N ASP A 147 -13.09 6.61 -3.22
CA ASP A 147 -11.85 7.28 -3.65
C ASP A 147 -11.88 8.77 -3.37
N LYS A 148 -13.02 9.42 -3.63
CA LYS A 148 -13.21 10.85 -3.37
C LYS A 148 -13.14 11.15 -1.87
N SER A 149 -13.80 10.35 -1.03
CA SER A 149 -13.82 10.54 0.43
C SER A 149 -12.44 10.41 1.05
N PHE A 150 -11.59 9.52 0.49
CA PHE A 150 -10.19 9.37 0.92
C PHE A 150 -9.24 10.39 0.29
N GLY A 151 -9.72 11.26 -0.63
CA GLY A 151 -8.89 12.26 -1.30
C GLY A 151 -7.87 11.64 -2.27
N HIS A 152 -8.24 10.53 -2.94
CA HIS A 152 -7.40 9.94 -3.96
C HIS A 152 -7.29 10.88 -5.17
N TYR A 153 -6.09 11.05 -5.68
CA TYR A 153 -5.86 11.71 -6.96
C TYR A 153 -6.07 10.76 -8.13
N ARG A 154 -5.84 9.43 -7.94
CA ARG A 154 -5.81 8.43 -9.01
C ARG A 154 -5.99 7.00 -8.55
N ARG A 155 -6.30 6.14 -9.51
CA ARG A 155 -6.10 4.70 -9.46
C ARG A 155 -5.08 4.31 -10.52
N TYR A 156 -4.45 3.16 -10.36
CA TYR A 156 -3.36 2.71 -11.21
C TYR A 156 -3.79 1.56 -12.11
N ASP A 157 -3.24 1.53 -13.31
CA ASP A 157 -3.00 0.32 -14.04
C ASP A 157 -1.53 -0.09 -13.91
N ARG A 158 -1.19 -1.26 -14.41
CA ARG A 158 0.16 -1.77 -14.31
C ARG A 158 1.17 -0.87 -15.02
N GLN A 159 0.83 -0.37 -16.20
CA GLN A 159 1.72 0.48 -16.99
C GLN A 159 2.03 1.78 -16.27
N ARG A 160 1.01 2.47 -15.73
CA ARG A 160 1.19 3.69 -14.96
C ARG A 160 2.04 3.46 -13.71
N LEU A 161 1.83 2.35 -13.00
CA LEU A 161 2.63 2.03 -11.83
C LEU A 161 4.10 1.79 -12.21
N GLU A 162 4.36 1.02 -13.27
CA GLU A 162 5.72 0.71 -13.75
C GLU A 162 6.46 1.96 -14.25
N MET A 163 5.75 2.97 -14.76
CA MET A 163 6.34 4.24 -15.17
C MET A 163 6.98 5.02 -14.02
N LEU A 164 6.55 4.81 -12.76
CA LEU A 164 7.10 5.52 -11.59
C LEU A 164 8.58 5.22 -11.37
N TRP A 165 9.07 4.08 -11.78
CA TRP A 165 10.48 3.68 -11.63
C TRP A 165 11.17 3.38 -12.95
N ALA A 166 10.51 3.59 -14.08
CA ALA A 166 11.13 3.32 -15.39
C ALA A 166 12.43 4.13 -15.55
N GLY A 167 13.57 3.44 -15.83
CA GLY A 167 14.91 4.03 -15.95
C GLY A 167 15.55 4.51 -14.63
N LEU A 168 14.97 4.23 -13.47
CA LEU A 168 15.65 4.34 -12.19
C LEU A 168 16.42 3.05 -11.90
N PRO A 169 17.49 3.09 -11.08
CA PRO A 169 18.27 1.91 -10.72
C PRO A 169 17.52 1.06 -9.69
N VAL A 170 16.45 0.42 -10.14
CA VAL A 170 15.64 -0.50 -9.36
C VAL A 170 15.34 -1.76 -10.15
N MET A 171 15.33 -2.90 -9.48
CA MET A 171 14.95 -4.19 -10.05
C MET A 171 13.57 -4.59 -9.52
N PRO A 172 12.55 -4.66 -10.37
CA PRO A 172 11.25 -5.22 -9.98
C PRO A 172 11.39 -6.72 -9.70
N ARG A 173 11.00 -7.14 -8.50
CA ARG A 173 10.98 -8.54 -8.07
C ARG A 173 9.59 -9.15 -8.20
N LEU A 174 8.56 -8.32 -8.08
CA LEU A 174 7.16 -8.69 -8.23
C LEU A 174 6.39 -7.47 -8.69
N VAL A 175 5.52 -7.65 -9.69
CA VAL A 175 4.46 -6.69 -10.06
C VAL A 175 3.22 -7.49 -10.44
N SER A 176 2.14 -7.32 -9.70
CA SER A 176 0.89 -8.06 -9.96
C SER A 176 -0.32 -7.28 -9.47
N TYR A 177 -1.44 -7.48 -10.14
CA TYR A 177 -2.71 -7.19 -9.51
C TYR A 177 -2.92 -8.15 -8.33
N PHE A 178 -3.69 -7.73 -7.33
CA PHE A 178 -4.19 -8.56 -6.24
C PHE A 178 -5.57 -8.08 -5.79
N ASN A 179 -6.22 -8.79 -4.86
CA ASN A 179 -7.65 -8.73 -4.68
C ASN A 179 -8.39 -9.01 -6.02
N SER A 180 -7.88 -10.01 -6.73
CA SER A 180 -8.29 -10.38 -8.09
C SER A 180 -9.48 -11.32 -8.08
N ARG A 181 -9.54 -12.23 -7.10
CA ARG A 181 -10.63 -13.21 -6.98
C ARG A 181 -11.96 -12.55 -6.63
N LEU A 182 -11.91 -11.40 -5.94
CA LEU A 182 -13.07 -10.60 -5.57
C LEU A 182 -13.30 -9.40 -6.49
N TYR A 183 -12.51 -9.25 -7.56
CA TYR A 183 -12.60 -8.12 -8.47
C TYR A 183 -14.00 -7.93 -9.07
N TRP A 184 -14.61 -9.00 -9.62
CA TRP A 184 -15.91 -8.88 -10.27
C TRP A 184 -17.05 -8.59 -9.29
N PRO A 185 -17.17 -9.24 -8.13
CA PRO A 185 -18.10 -8.84 -7.09
C PRO A 185 -17.94 -7.38 -6.66
N ILE A 186 -16.70 -6.93 -6.42
CA ILE A 186 -16.41 -5.52 -6.05
C ILE A 186 -16.88 -4.58 -7.15
N ARG A 187 -16.55 -4.86 -8.42
CA ARG A 187 -16.95 -4.05 -9.56
C ARG A 187 -18.47 -3.93 -9.68
N LEU A 188 -19.16 -5.05 -9.56
CA LEU A 188 -20.62 -5.07 -9.62
C LEU A 188 -21.27 -4.23 -8.51
N ILE A 189 -20.76 -4.36 -7.28
CA ILE A 189 -21.26 -3.57 -6.15
C ILE A 189 -21.00 -2.08 -6.38
N ARG A 190 -19.81 -1.69 -6.83
CA ARG A 190 -19.48 -0.28 -7.11
C ARG A 190 -20.30 0.30 -8.24
N GLU A 191 -20.53 -0.45 -9.31
CA GLU A 191 -21.41 -0.04 -10.41
C GLU A 191 -22.85 0.20 -9.95
N ARG A 192 -23.38 -0.75 -9.16
CA ARG A 192 -24.72 -0.61 -8.56
C ARG A 192 -24.81 0.60 -7.63
N ASN A 193 -23.78 0.86 -6.82
CA ASN A 193 -23.74 2.01 -5.92
C ASN A 193 -23.68 3.33 -6.71
N ARG A 194 -22.90 3.37 -7.80
CA ARG A 194 -22.83 4.52 -8.72
C ARG A 194 -24.21 4.83 -9.30
N LEU A 195 -24.94 3.81 -9.77
CA LEU A 195 -26.31 3.98 -10.30
C LEU A 195 -27.32 4.46 -9.25
N ARG A 196 -27.03 4.22 -7.95
CA ARG A 196 -27.87 4.64 -6.82
C ARG A 196 -27.45 5.97 -6.19
N GLY A 197 -26.36 6.57 -6.66
CA GLY A 197 -25.86 7.86 -6.19
C GLY A 197 -25.27 7.85 -4.78
N GLY A 198 -24.70 6.73 -4.32
CA GLY A 198 -24.12 6.64 -2.98
C GLY A 198 -23.01 5.63 -2.80
N ALA A 199 -22.34 5.68 -1.61
CA ALA A 199 -21.41 4.68 -1.15
C ALA A 199 -22.12 3.61 -0.31
N ALA A 200 -21.54 2.39 -0.25
CA ALA A 200 -22.17 1.27 0.47
C ALA A 200 -21.94 1.28 1.98
N GLY A 201 -20.92 2.01 2.46
CA GLY A 201 -20.43 1.96 3.82
C GLY A 201 -20.59 3.26 4.62
N ARG A 202 -19.93 3.31 5.78
CA ARG A 202 -19.92 4.48 6.67
C ARG A 202 -18.99 5.58 6.12
N ALA A 203 -19.27 6.84 6.47
CA ALA A 203 -18.45 8.01 6.16
C ALA A 203 -18.06 8.13 4.66
N GLY A 204 -18.96 7.78 3.74
CA GLY A 204 -18.72 7.84 2.29
C GLY A 204 -17.77 6.76 1.76
N THR A 205 -17.43 5.76 2.55
CA THR A 205 -16.52 4.67 2.18
C THR A 205 -17.27 3.43 1.74
N ASP A 206 -16.57 2.47 1.11
CA ASP A 206 -17.11 1.14 0.80
C ASP A 206 -16.96 0.16 1.98
N PHE A 207 -16.44 0.62 3.13
CA PHE A 207 -16.23 -0.23 4.29
C PHE A 207 -17.51 -0.45 5.09
N TRP A 208 -17.93 -1.70 5.13
CA TRP A 208 -18.98 -2.18 6.00
C TRP A 208 -18.56 -3.53 6.58
N MET A 209 -18.90 -3.80 7.83
CA MET A 209 -18.53 -5.07 8.46
C MET A 209 -19.54 -6.14 8.05
N PRO A 210 -19.13 -7.18 7.28
CA PRO A 210 -20.00 -8.29 6.94
C PRO A 210 -20.34 -9.15 8.16
N ARG A 211 -21.39 -9.99 8.04
CA ARG A 211 -21.63 -11.03 9.05
C ARG A 211 -20.38 -11.91 9.22
N PRO A 212 -20.08 -12.41 10.43
CA PRO A 212 -18.83 -13.12 10.71
C PRO A 212 -18.51 -14.28 9.75
N SER A 213 -19.54 -15.04 9.31
CA SER A 213 -19.36 -16.12 8.34
C SER A 213 -18.92 -15.59 6.96
N VAL A 214 -19.58 -14.55 6.47
CA VAL A 214 -19.26 -13.92 5.18
C VAL A 214 -17.87 -13.27 5.25
N ASN A 215 -17.56 -12.58 6.35
CA ASN A 215 -16.26 -11.95 6.56
C ASN A 215 -15.12 -12.99 6.48
N ARG A 216 -15.27 -14.14 7.13
CA ARG A 216 -14.28 -15.24 7.06
C ARG A 216 -14.14 -15.82 5.66
N VAL A 217 -15.23 -15.99 4.91
CA VAL A 217 -15.19 -16.49 3.53
C VAL A 217 -14.44 -15.50 2.62
N LEU A 218 -14.79 -14.21 2.66
CA LEU A 218 -14.12 -13.18 1.89
C LEU A 218 -12.63 -13.10 2.22
N GLN A 219 -12.28 -13.15 3.52
CA GLN A 219 -10.90 -13.20 4.00
C GLN A 219 -10.15 -14.41 3.41
N SER A 220 -10.74 -15.60 3.42
CA SER A 220 -10.10 -16.81 2.90
C SER A 220 -9.91 -16.76 1.39
N ILE A 221 -10.88 -16.23 0.64
CA ILE A 221 -10.78 -16.06 -0.81
C ILE A 221 -9.63 -15.11 -1.15
N PHE A 222 -9.56 -13.96 -0.48
CA PHE A 222 -8.53 -12.96 -0.74
C PHE A 222 -7.15 -13.46 -0.27
N ALA A 223 -7.03 -13.97 0.95
CA ALA A 223 -5.77 -14.51 1.48
C ALA A 223 -5.22 -15.66 0.63
N GLY A 224 -6.07 -16.44 -0.04
CA GLY A 224 -5.64 -17.51 -0.95
C GLY A 224 -4.86 -17.05 -2.18
N GLU A 225 -4.82 -15.74 -2.47
CA GLU A 225 -3.96 -15.19 -3.52
C GLU A 225 -2.47 -15.21 -3.16
N LEU A 226 -2.17 -15.35 -1.89
CA LEU A 226 -0.82 -15.45 -1.33
C LEU A 226 0.05 -16.46 -2.09
N HIS A 227 -0.46 -17.65 -2.36
CA HIS A 227 0.31 -18.71 -3.04
C HIS A 227 0.80 -18.31 -4.42
N ARG A 228 -0.04 -17.62 -5.20
CA ARG A 228 0.36 -17.16 -6.53
C ARG A 228 1.33 -15.99 -6.47
N LEU A 229 1.12 -15.03 -5.57
CA LEU A 229 2.01 -13.88 -5.38
C LEU A 229 3.38 -14.35 -4.87
N SER A 230 3.41 -15.27 -3.92
CA SER A 230 4.61 -15.93 -3.41
C SER A 230 5.36 -16.67 -4.52
N GLY A 231 4.67 -17.49 -5.30
CA GLY A 231 5.25 -18.20 -6.43
C GLY A 231 5.81 -17.27 -7.51
N LEU A 232 5.21 -16.08 -7.69
CA LEU A 232 5.74 -15.05 -8.58
C LEU A 232 7.05 -14.47 -8.05
N LEU A 233 7.08 -14.11 -6.76
CA LEU A 233 8.24 -13.53 -6.10
C LEU A 233 9.43 -14.49 -6.10
N GLN A 234 9.17 -15.79 -5.96
CA GLN A 234 10.17 -16.87 -5.98
C GLN A 234 10.55 -17.34 -7.40
N GLY A 235 9.90 -16.81 -8.46
CA GLY A 235 10.14 -17.24 -9.83
C GLY A 235 9.48 -18.57 -10.23
N HIS A 236 8.69 -19.17 -9.35
CA HIS A 236 7.95 -20.43 -9.64
C HIS A 236 6.73 -20.19 -10.55
N CYS A 237 6.18 -18.97 -10.54
CA CYS A 237 5.10 -18.54 -11.41
C CYS A 237 5.61 -17.48 -12.39
N ARG A 238 5.29 -17.61 -13.67
CA ARG A 238 5.72 -16.63 -14.71
C ARG A 238 4.77 -15.46 -14.87
N ARG A 239 3.51 -15.57 -14.46
CA ARG A 239 2.49 -14.55 -14.69
C ARG A 239 1.68 -14.28 -13.43
N GLY A 240 1.60 -13.02 -13.05
CA GLY A 240 0.72 -12.51 -12.00
C GLY A 240 -0.76 -12.52 -12.41
N TYR A 241 -1.57 -11.93 -11.59
CA TYR A 241 -2.96 -11.65 -11.94
C TYR A 241 -3.03 -10.55 -12.99
N ARG A 242 -3.99 -10.67 -13.91
CA ARG A 242 -4.19 -9.71 -15.01
C ARG A 242 -5.14 -8.57 -14.66
N ARG A 243 -5.94 -8.72 -13.61
CA ARG A 243 -6.89 -7.74 -13.08
C ARG A 243 -7.03 -7.93 -11.58
N GLY A 244 -7.37 -6.86 -10.86
CA GLY A 244 -7.60 -6.87 -9.43
C GLY A 244 -8.02 -5.49 -8.96
N ALA A 245 -8.55 -5.40 -7.74
CA ALA A 245 -8.94 -4.11 -7.16
C ALA A 245 -7.73 -3.29 -6.69
N SER A 246 -6.58 -3.92 -6.57
CA SER A 246 -5.31 -3.30 -6.16
C SER A 246 -4.13 -3.85 -6.96
N LEU A 247 -3.01 -3.13 -6.95
CA LEU A 247 -1.71 -3.56 -7.45
C LEU A 247 -0.72 -3.67 -6.29
N VAL A 248 0.18 -4.65 -6.38
CA VAL A 248 1.33 -4.81 -5.49
C VAL A 248 2.61 -4.85 -6.32
N ALA A 249 3.62 -4.14 -5.85
CA ALA A 249 4.97 -4.21 -6.41
C ALA A 249 6.01 -4.41 -5.31
N VAL A 250 7.00 -5.24 -5.58
CA VAL A 250 8.22 -5.37 -4.79
C VAL A 250 9.38 -4.96 -5.68
N LEU A 251 10.09 -3.93 -5.26
CA LEU A 251 11.26 -3.40 -5.96
C LEU A 251 12.49 -3.59 -5.09
N ARG A 252 13.67 -3.74 -5.70
CA ARG A 252 14.96 -3.67 -5.01
C ARG A 252 15.75 -2.51 -5.59
N ARG A 253 16.25 -1.63 -4.72
CA ARG A 253 17.16 -0.54 -5.11
C ARG A 253 18.50 -1.13 -5.51
N GLU A 254 18.92 -0.88 -6.74
CA GLU A 254 20.21 -1.30 -7.27
C GLU A 254 21.26 -0.19 -7.13
N ALA A 255 22.55 -0.52 -7.22
CA ALA A 255 23.61 0.48 -7.31
C ALA A 255 23.45 1.31 -8.59
N GLY A 256 23.82 2.57 -8.54
CA GLY A 256 23.74 3.52 -9.66
C GLY A 256 23.19 4.86 -9.21
N ASP A 257 23.53 5.90 -9.98
CA ASP A 257 23.06 7.24 -9.73
C ASP A 257 21.56 7.34 -10.02
N LEU A 258 20.87 8.08 -9.16
CA LEU A 258 19.50 8.49 -9.44
C LEU A 258 19.57 9.81 -10.21
N PRO A 259 19.28 9.80 -11.51
CA PRO A 259 19.26 11.04 -12.27
C PRO A 259 18.23 11.98 -11.64
N VAL A 260 18.57 13.28 -11.57
CA VAL A 260 17.58 14.32 -11.29
C VAL A 260 16.54 14.23 -12.43
N ARG A 261 15.41 13.61 -12.15
CA ARG A 261 14.40 13.39 -13.17
C ARG A 261 13.31 14.44 -13.10
N GLN A 262 12.97 14.93 -14.27
CA GLN A 262 11.68 15.57 -14.47
C GLN A 262 10.61 14.46 -14.59
N LYS A 263 9.41 14.74 -14.09
CA LYS A 263 8.22 13.85 -14.23
C LYS A 263 8.15 13.37 -15.70
N PRO A 264 8.00 12.07 -15.96
CA PRO A 264 7.90 11.58 -17.33
C PRO A 264 6.80 12.33 -18.08
N PRO A 265 7.07 12.89 -19.27
CA PRO A 265 6.08 13.70 -20.00
C PRO A 265 4.82 12.93 -20.38
N ASN A 266 4.88 11.60 -20.39
CA ASN A 266 3.79 10.70 -20.77
C ASN A 266 3.07 10.05 -19.57
N LEU A 267 3.30 10.52 -18.33
CA LEU A 267 2.45 10.08 -17.23
C LEU A 267 1.02 10.55 -17.54
N PRO A 268 0.05 9.63 -17.65
CA PRO A 268 -1.33 10.00 -17.90
C PRO A 268 -1.78 11.05 -16.88
N ALA A 269 -2.43 12.10 -17.36
CA ALA A 269 -3.00 13.11 -16.47
C ALA A 269 -3.91 12.43 -15.44
N ASP A 270 -3.77 12.84 -14.19
CA ASP A 270 -4.67 12.40 -13.16
C ASP A 270 -6.09 12.78 -13.58
N ARG A 271 -6.96 11.80 -13.71
CA ARG A 271 -8.38 12.08 -13.84
C ARG A 271 -8.87 12.42 -12.43
N GLY A 272 -8.62 13.66 -12.02
CA GLY A 272 -9.31 14.24 -10.91
C GLY A 272 -10.83 14.16 -11.14
N PRO A 273 -11.64 14.25 -10.10
CA PRO A 273 -13.08 14.19 -10.24
C PRO A 273 -13.55 15.28 -11.20
N SER A 274 -14.05 14.88 -12.37
CA SER A 274 -14.94 15.72 -13.18
C SER A 274 -16.28 15.83 -12.50
#